data_b09a91355e45628ede512e9e3daa2951
#
_entry.id   b09a91355e45628ede512e9e3daa2951
#
_cell.length_a   1.000
_cell.length_b   1.000
_cell.length_c   1.000
_cell.angle_alpha   90.00
_cell.angle_beta   90.00
_cell.angle_gamma   90.00
#
_symmetry.space_group_name_H-M   'P 1'
#
loop_
_entity.id
_entity.type
_entity.pdbx_description
1 polymer ?
#
loop_
_entity_poly.entity_id
_entity_poly.type
_entity_poly.pdbx_seq_one_letter_code
_entity_poly.pdbx_strand_id
1 'polypeptide(L)'
;VDKSNLSGSGIGRTTLNDGLTFGSYPFGTRVQDEKISLNTPDVLDVLGVFESTDTSDPSAPKMTLSSINTVDGGTTDLLIGEQITGANSGAIGIFAEQLTDAQISFISTNESEFIEGESVKFENSNVQAIVNTIDVPSRNVSADFNFNTGQKSTLFNHGFITRKDGVDAPSKKLRVYFANGFFESDDTGDITTVNSYNDLDYKRDVQTINEYRNTDLIDIRPRVSN
;
A
#
# COMPACT_ATOMS: atom_id res chain seq x y z
N VAL A 1 -0.45 3.72 2.69
CA VAL A 1 -0.88 4.74 3.66
C VAL A 1 0.09 4.80 4.83
N ASP A 2 0.68 5.97 5.07
CA ASP A 2 1.59 6.18 6.19
C ASP A 2 0.81 6.52 7.46
N LYS A 3 1.14 5.84 8.52
CA LYS A 3 0.55 6.05 9.86
C LYS A 3 1.66 6.49 10.81
N SER A 4 1.40 7.51 11.57
CA SER A 4 2.39 8.14 12.43
C SER A 4 2.00 8.07 13.89
N ASN A 5 3.01 8.03 14.76
CA ASN A 5 2.84 7.99 16.20
C ASN A 5 2.70 9.41 16.77
N LEU A 6 1.64 9.67 17.52
CA LEU A 6 1.46 10.89 18.27
C LEU A 6 2.17 10.79 19.62
N SER A 7 3.11 11.69 19.87
CA SER A 7 3.67 11.87 21.20
C SER A 7 2.92 12.96 21.99
N GLY A 8 3.10 12.93 23.29
CA GLY A 8 2.41 13.84 24.19
C GLY A 8 1.09 13.29 24.71
N SER A 9 0.54 13.95 25.70
CA SER A 9 -0.66 13.54 26.40
C SER A 9 -1.66 14.71 26.52
N GLY A 10 -2.91 14.35 26.66
CA GLY A 10 -3.97 15.34 26.87
C GLY A 10 -4.19 16.28 25.69
N ILE A 11 -4.74 17.42 25.98
CA ILE A 11 -5.12 18.46 25.00
C ILE A 11 -3.91 19.13 24.38
N GLY A 12 -2.77 19.09 25.06
CA GLY A 12 -1.53 19.74 24.63
C GLY A 12 -0.66 18.93 23.69
N ARG A 13 -1.14 17.87 23.08
CA ARG A 13 -0.38 17.09 22.10
C ARG A 13 0.02 17.95 20.93
N THR A 14 1.29 18.03 20.65
CA THR A 14 1.80 18.93 19.62
C THR A 14 2.70 18.24 18.62
N THR A 15 3.47 17.24 19.05
CA THR A 15 4.56 16.67 18.24
C THR A 15 4.43 15.17 18.14
N LEU A 16 4.69 14.67 16.95
CA LEU A 16 4.80 13.25 16.65
C LEU A 16 6.27 12.82 16.71
N ASN A 17 6.50 11.54 16.90
CA ASN A 17 7.85 10.99 16.83
C ASN A 17 8.49 11.13 15.45
N ASP A 18 7.68 11.36 14.43
CA ASP A 18 8.10 11.57 13.05
C ASP A 18 8.33 13.04 12.68
N GLY A 19 8.23 13.95 13.66
CA GLY A 19 8.39 15.36 13.45
C GLY A 19 7.14 16.09 12.95
N LEU A 20 6.01 15.39 12.77
CA LEU A 20 4.75 16.01 12.39
C LEU A 20 3.99 16.54 13.61
N THR A 21 3.08 17.47 13.39
CA THR A 21 2.24 18.05 14.45
C THR A 21 0.87 17.39 14.49
N PHE A 22 0.25 17.45 15.68
CA PHE A 22 -1.15 17.02 15.83
C PHE A 22 -2.08 17.82 14.90
N GLY A 23 -2.96 17.13 14.21
CA GLY A 23 -3.85 17.74 13.22
C GLY A 23 -3.40 17.55 11.77
N SER A 24 -2.18 17.07 11.55
CA SER A 24 -1.69 16.71 10.20
C SER A 24 -2.23 15.39 9.70
N TYR A 25 -3.03 14.68 10.50
CA TYR A 25 -3.52 13.34 10.20
C TYR A 25 -5.04 13.32 10.06
N PRO A 26 -5.56 12.52 9.15
CA PRO A 26 -6.96 12.16 9.15
C PRO A 26 -7.37 11.46 10.45
N PHE A 27 -8.63 11.62 10.83
CA PHE A 27 -9.19 10.95 12.00
C PHE A 27 -9.04 9.41 11.89
N GLY A 28 -8.71 8.76 13.02
CA GLY A 28 -8.56 7.31 13.10
C GLY A 28 -7.31 6.74 12.43
N THR A 29 -6.28 7.55 12.25
CA THR A 29 -5.04 7.13 11.59
C THR A 29 -3.80 7.13 12.50
N ARG A 30 -3.99 7.26 13.80
CA ARG A 30 -2.87 7.19 14.75
C ARG A 30 -2.41 5.75 14.92
N VAL A 31 -1.09 5.56 14.98
CA VAL A 31 -0.49 4.22 15.13
C VAL A 31 -0.78 3.59 16.48
N GLN A 32 -1.05 4.39 17.53
CA GLN A 32 -1.42 3.87 18.86
C GLN A 32 -2.87 3.39 18.94
N ASP A 33 -3.71 3.76 18.01
CA ASP A 33 -5.11 3.33 18.02
C ASP A 33 -5.17 1.81 17.78
N GLU A 34 -6.07 1.15 18.46
CA GLU A 34 -6.30 -0.28 18.26
C GLU A 34 -6.81 -0.55 16.84
N LYS A 35 -7.68 0.35 16.35
CA LYS A 35 -8.24 0.31 15.00
C LYS A 35 -7.71 1.48 14.19
N ILE A 36 -7.03 1.18 13.09
CA ILE A 36 -6.41 2.18 12.20
C ILE A 36 -7.13 2.14 10.85
N SER A 37 -7.78 3.23 10.48
CA SER A 37 -8.43 3.36 9.17
C SER A 37 -7.40 3.47 8.05
N LEU A 38 -7.66 2.82 6.92
CA LEU A 38 -6.89 2.97 5.69
C LEU A 38 -7.37 4.17 4.86
N ASN A 39 -8.48 4.81 5.26
CA ASN A 39 -9.11 5.96 4.59
C ASN A 39 -9.48 5.69 3.12
N THR A 40 -9.62 4.45 2.77
CA THR A 40 -9.95 4.01 1.41
C THR A 40 -11.04 2.96 1.50
N PRO A 41 -12.14 3.12 0.75
CA PRO A 41 -13.14 2.07 0.60
C PRO A 41 -12.62 0.97 -0.34
N ASP A 42 -13.34 -0.14 -0.39
CA ASP A 42 -13.09 -1.24 -1.32
C ASP A 42 -11.66 -1.82 -1.23
N VAL A 43 -11.08 -1.77 -0.06
CA VAL A 43 -9.81 -2.45 0.21
C VAL A 43 -10.06 -3.96 0.19
N LEU A 44 -9.35 -4.66 -0.68
CA LEU A 44 -9.50 -6.10 -0.91
C LEU A 44 -8.60 -6.91 0.01
N ASP A 45 -7.36 -6.47 0.18
CA ASP A 45 -6.37 -7.16 1.00
C ASP A 45 -5.29 -6.19 1.50
N VAL A 46 -4.64 -6.55 2.61
CA VAL A 46 -3.45 -5.87 3.13
C VAL A 46 -2.23 -6.73 2.86
N LEU A 47 -1.39 -6.25 1.97
CA LEU A 47 -0.21 -6.95 1.49
C LEU A 47 0.94 -6.90 2.51
N GLY A 48 1.07 -5.79 3.25
CA GLY A 48 2.11 -5.64 4.25
C GLY A 48 1.95 -4.40 5.12
N VAL A 49 2.42 -4.50 6.36
CA VAL A 49 2.49 -3.39 7.32
C VAL A 49 3.93 -3.28 7.80
N PHE A 50 4.54 -2.13 7.57
CA PHE A 50 5.94 -1.87 7.91
C PHE A 50 6.05 -0.72 8.89
N GLU A 51 6.80 -0.93 9.97
CA GLU A 51 7.10 0.08 10.97
C GLU A 51 8.52 0.62 10.75
N SER A 52 8.67 1.93 10.78
CA SER A 52 9.99 2.57 10.73
C SER A 52 10.86 2.16 11.93
N THR A 53 12.14 2.01 11.70
CA THR A 53 13.12 1.80 12.77
C THR A 53 13.54 3.08 13.48
N ASP A 54 13.29 4.23 12.85
CA ASP A 54 13.63 5.56 13.33
C ASP A 54 12.47 6.56 13.10
N THR A 55 12.77 7.80 12.74
CA THR A 55 11.79 8.85 12.44
C THR A 55 11.55 9.05 10.93
N SER A 56 12.26 8.31 10.09
CA SER A 56 12.08 8.35 8.64
C SER A 56 10.79 7.65 8.21
N ASP A 57 10.43 7.81 6.95
CA ASP A 57 9.27 7.13 6.39
C ASP A 57 9.58 5.64 6.21
N PRO A 58 8.71 4.76 6.70
CA PRO A 58 8.88 3.33 6.52
C PRO A 58 8.69 2.92 5.07
N SER A 59 9.34 1.85 4.66
CA SER A 59 9.15 1.26 3.33
C SER A 59 9.22 -0.26 3.39
N ALA A 60 8.63 -0.92 2.40
CA ALA A 60 8.85 -2.33 2.17
C ALA A 60 10.33 -2.60 1.84
N PRO A 61 10.78 -3.85 1.92
CA PRO A 61 12.09 -4.26 1.42
C PRO A 61 12.33 -3.80 -0.01
N LYS A 62 13.57 -3.47 -0.32
CA LYS A 62 13.98 -2.98 -1.63
C LYS A 62 15.00 -3.93 -2.23
N MET A 63 14.97 -4.05 -3.55
CA MET A 63 16.04 -4.72 -4.29
C MET A 63 16.50 -3.85 -5.45
N THR A 64 17.80 -3.87 -5.70
CA THR A 64 18.39 -3.27 -6.89
C THR A 64 18.58 -4.35 -7.93
N LEU A 65 18.13 -4.09 -9.14
CA LEU A 65 18.13 -5.03 -10.27
C LEU A 65 19.18 -4.64 -11.31
N SER A 66 19.68 -5.65 -12.01
CA SER A 66 20.52 -5.48 -13.21
C SER A 66 20.13 -6.50 -14.25
N SER A 67 20.66 -6.34 -15.45
CA SER A 67 20.40 -7.23 -16.58
C SER A 67 18.89 -7.43 -16.82
N ILE A 68 18.14 -6.33 -16.75
CA ILE A 68 16.69 -6.34 -16.94
C ILE A 68 16.40 -6.63 -18.40
N ASN A 69 15.75 -7.75 -18.69
CA ASN A 69 15.44 -8.21 -20.03
C ASN A 69 14.04 -8.80 -20.09
N THR A 70 13.44 -8.77 -21.26
CA THR A 70 12.19 -9.49 -21.52
C THR A 70 12.49 -10.86 -22.11
N VAL A 71 11.74 -11.87 -21.69
CA VAL A 71 11.91 -13.24 -22.21
C VAL A 71 11.50 -13.34 -23.68
N ASP A 72 10.49 -12.60 -24.10
CA ASP A 72 9.87 -12.70 -25.42
C ASP A 72 10.03 -11.43 -26.29
N GLY A 73 10.96 -10.53 -25.95
CA GLY A 73 11.21 -9.31 -26.73
C GLY A 73 10.13 -8.23 -26.57
N GLY A 74 9.36 -8.27 -25.50
CA GLY A 74 8.40 -7.23 -25.11
C GLY A 74 9.06 -5.98 -24.52
N THR A 75 8.27 -5.15 -23.84
CA THR A 75 8.78 -4.00 -23.08
C THR A 75 9.33 -4.45 -21.74
N THR A 76 10.23 -3.68 -21.16
CA THR A 76 10.77 -3.90 -19.81
C THR A 76 9.92 -3.21 -18.74
N ASP A 77 8.69 -2.85 -19.06
CA ASP A 77 7.78 -2.19 -18.15
C ASP A 77 7.24 -3.20 -17.11
N LEU A 78 7.50 -2.93 -15.85
CA LEU A 78 7.04 -3.74 -14.74
C LEU A 78 5.63 -3.34 -14.34
N LEU A 79 4.81 -4.31 -13.97
CA LEU A 79 3.42 -4.09 -13.56
C LEU A 79 3.31 -4.13 -12.03
N ILE A 80 2.96 -3.00 -11.40
CA ILE A 80 2.75 -2.95 -9.95
C ILE A 80 1.69 -3.97 -9.55
N GLY A 81 1.99 -4.73 -8.51
CA GLY A 81 1.14 -5.82 -8.02
C GLY A 81 1.44 -7.18 -8.63
N GLU A 82 2.33 -7.28 -9.63
CA GLU A 82 2.71 -8.57 -10.19
C GLU A 82 3.61 -9.38 -9.24
N GLN A 83 3.55 -10.69 -9.40
CA GLN A 83 4.37 -11.61 -8.63
C GLN A 83 5.81 -11.64 -9.15
N ILE A 84 6.74 -11.65 -8.21
CA ILE A 84 8.18 -11.84 -8.44
C ILE A 84 8.56 -13.20 -7.87
N THR A 85 9.29 -14.00 -8.65
CA THR A 85 9.76 -15.33 -8.22
C THR A 85 11.27 -15.42 -8.34
N GLY A 86 11.94 -15.80 -7.26
CA GLY A 86 13.38 -16.05 -7.20
C GLY A 86 13.70 -17.45 -7.73
N ALA A 87 14.64 -17.53 -8.67
CA ALA A 87 14.96 -18.78 -9.35
C ALA A 87 15.70 -19.78 -8.45
N ASN A 88 16.52 -19.32 -7.53
CA ASN A 88 17.34 -20.18 -6.67
C ASN A 88 16.76 -20.31 -5.25
N SER A 89 16.27 -19.22 -4.71
CA SER A 89 15.70 -19.19 -3.36
C SER A 89 14.30 -19.76 -3.26
N GLY A 90 13.54 -19.75 -4.37
CA GLY A 90 12.11 -20.01 -4.36
C GLY A 90 11.31 -18.92 -3.62
N ALA A 91 11.92 -17.77 -3.36
CA ALA A 91 11.23 -16.64 -2.77
C ALA A 91 10.14 -16.12 -3.69
N ILE A 92 9.01 -15.77 -3.11
CA ILE A 92 7.88 -15.19 -3.81
C ILE A 92 7.55 -13.84 -3.15
N GLY A 93 7.39 -12.82 -3.96
CA GLY A 93 7.01 -11.49 -3.52
C GLY A 93 6.07 -10.82 -4.51
N ILE A 94 5.50 -9.71 -4.09
CA ILE A 94 4.68 -8.83 -4.92
C ILE A 94 5.48 -7.55 -5.19
N PHE A 95 5.56 -7.13 -6.44
CA PHE A 95 6.13 -5.84 -6.82
C PHE A 95 5.24 -4.72 -6.30
N ALA A 96 5.75 -3.92 -5.37
CA ALA A 96 4.97 -2.91 -4.68
C ALA A 96 5.14 -1.51 -5.28
N GLU A 97 6.36 -1.13 -5.65
CA GLU A 97 6.66 0.24 -6.11
C GLU A 97 7.97 0.25 -6.91
N GLN A 98 8.01 1.00 -8.00
CA GLN A 98 9.24 1.31 -8.71
C GLN A 98 9.86 2.58 -8.14
N LEU A 99 11.05 2.48 -7.58
CA LEU A 99 11.75 3.60 -6.95
C LEU A 99 12.67 4.31 -7.94
N THR A 100 13.34 3.55 -8.78
CA THR A 100 14.17 4.02 -9.91
C THR A 100 14.09 2.99 -11.04
N ASP A 101 14.70 3.25 -12.18
CA ASP A 101 14.76 2.31 -13.30
C ASP A 101 15.35 0.94 -12.91
N ALA A 102 16.20 0.91 -11.88
CA ALA A 102 16.88 -0.30 -11.42
C ALA A 102 16.55 -0.70 -9.98
N GLN A 103 15.74 0.06 -9.27
CA GLN A 103 15.41 -0.24 -7.87
C GLN A 103 13.91 -0.30 -7.67
N ILE A 104 13.49 -1.39 -7.06
CA ILE A 104 12.09 -1.64 -6.74
C ILE A 104 11.91 -1.92 -5.25
N SER A 105 10.69 -1.72 -4.73
CA SER A 105 10.26 -2.29 -3.46
C SER A 105 9.35 -3.50 -3.70
N PHE A 106 9.40 -4.44 -2.76
CA PHE A 106 8.63 -5.68 -2.85
C PHE A 106 8.09 -6.10 -1.48
N ILE A 107 7.11 -6.98 -1.50
CA ILE A 107 6.52 -7.55 -0.29
C ILE A 107 6.60 -9.06 -0.41
N SER A 108 7.35 -9.70 0.50
CA SER A 108 7.47 -11.17 0.53
C SER A 108 6.12 -11.80 0.89
N THR A 109 5.73 -12.83 0.17
CA THR A 109 4.46 -13.56 0.36
C THR A 109 4.66 -14.98 0.87
N ASN A 110 5.90 -15.45 0.91
CA ASN A 110 6.27 -16.72 1.51
C ASN A 110 7.43 -16.54 2.50
N GLU A 111 7.85 -17.62 3.16
CA GLU A 111 8.92 -17.62 4.16
C GLU A 111 10.33 -17.62 3.55
N SER A 112 10.45 -17.83 2.24
CA SER A 112 11.75 -17.80 1.55
C SER A 112 12.18 -16.36 1.33
N GLU A 113 13.48 -16.11 1.41
CA GLU A 113 14.08 -14.81 1.18
C GLU A 113 14.80 -14.78 -0.17
N PHE A 114 14.68 -13.67 -0.90
CA PHE A 114 15.47 -13.45 -2.12
C PHE A 114 16.96 -13.40 -1.80
N ILE A 115 17.78 -13.84 -2.74
CA ILE A 115 19.24 -13.93 -2.59
C ILE A 115 19.92 -13.00 -3.60
N GLU A 116 20.92 -12.26 -3.15
CA GLU A 116 21.74 -11.45 -4.06
C GLU A 116 22.46 -12.34 -5.09
N GLY A 117 22.47 -11.91 -6.33
CA GLY A 117 23.04 -12.64 -7.47
C GLY A 117 22.07 -13.62 -8.13
N GLU A 118 20.88 -13.87 -7.58
CA GLU A 118 19.92 -14.74 -8.25
C GLU A 118 19.15 -14.02 -9.36
N SER A 119 18.64 -14.80 -10.29
CA SER A 119 17.68 -14.34 -11.28
C SER A 119 16.27 -14.30 -10.68
N VAL A 120 15.55 -13.22 -10.91
CA VAL A 120 14.14 -13.08 -10.57
C VAL A 120 13.32 -12.93 -11.84
N LYS A 121 12.11 -13.49 -11.80
CA LYS A 121 11.14 -13.39 -12.88
C LYS A 121 9.90 -12.65 -12.39
N PHE A 122 9.44 -11.71 -13.21
CA PHE A 122 8.18 -10.99 -13.08
C PHE A 122 7.14 -11.70 -13.93
N GLU A 123 6.07 -12.18 -13.32
CA GLU A 123 5.19 -13.17 -13.96
C GLU A 123 4.30 -12.58 -15.06
N ASN A 124 3.80 -11.37 -14.90
CA ASN A 124 2.86 -10.77 -15.86
C ASN A 124 3.59 -10.00 -16.98
N SER A 125 4.59 -9.22 -16.63
CA SER A 125 5.41 -8.50 -17.60
C SER A 125 6.39 -9.38 -18.35
N ASN A 126 6.60 -10.62 -17.87
CA ASN A 126 7.56 -11.59 -18.41
C ASN A 126 8.99 -11.04 -18.46
N VAL A 127 9.31 -10.15 -17.52
CA VAL A 127 10.65 -9.57 -17.35
C VAL A 127 11.48 -10.49 -16.46
N GLN A 128 12.76 -10.59 -16.77
CA GLN A 128 13.76 -11.23 -15.92
C GLN A 128 14.86 -10.23 -15.57
N ALA A 129 15.37 -10.32 -14.37
CA ALA A 129 16.45 -9.48 -13.89
C ALA A 129 17.34 -10.24 -12.90
N ILE A 130 18.49 -9.69 -12.58
CA ILE A 130 19.40 -10.22 -11.56
C ILE A 130 19.33 -9.30 -10.34
N VAL A 131 19.14 -9.87 -9.15
CA VAL A 131 19.17 -9.15 -7.88
C VAL A 131 20.61 -8.77 -7.55
N ASN A 132 20.91 -7.49 -7.47
CA ASN A 132 22.25 -7.03 -7.08
C ASN A 132 22.37 -6.86 -5.57
N THR A 133 21.43 -6.15 -4.96
CA THR A 133 21.43 -5.88 -3.51
C THR A 133 20.00 -5.91 -2.98
N ILE A 134 19.89 -6.29 -1.72
CA ILE A 134 18.63 -6.28 -0.96
C ILE A 134 18.81 -5.40 0.27
N ASP A 135 17.86 -4.51 0.51
CA ASP A 135 17.80 -3.62 1.66
C ASP A 135 16.46 -3.78 2.38
N VAL A 136 16.50 -3.96 3.68
CA VAL A 136 15.31 -4.11 4.55
C VAL A 136 15.27 -2.96 5.56
N PRO A 137 14.79 -1.78 5.16
CA PRO A 137 14.92 -0.56 5.96
C PRO A 137 13.93 -0.49 7.12
N SER A 138 12.86 -1.28 7.11
CA SER A 138 11.78 -1.22 8.09
C SER A 138 11.41 -2.59 8.63
N ARG A 139 10.83 -2.60 9.83
CA ARG A 139 10.34 -3.83 10.47
C ARG A 139 8.99 -4.23 9.87
N ASN A 140 8.87 -5.46 9.40
CA ASN A 140 7.58 -6.02 9.01
C ASN A 140 6.77 -6.38 10.27
N VAL A 141 5.63 -5.75 10.44
CA VAL A 141 4.70 -5.95 11.57
C VAL A 141 3.33 -6.44 11.09
N SER A 142 3.24 -6.98 9.90
CA SER A 142 1.96 -7.44 9.31
C SER A 142 1.28 -8.48 10.20
N ALA A 143 2.06 -9.35 10.84
CA ALA A 143 1.55 -10.38 11.73
C ALA A 143 0.85 -9.83 12.99
N ASP A 144 1.10 -8.57 13.35
CA ASP A 144 0.55 -7.92 14.55
C ASP A 144 -0.87 -7.38 14.33
N PHE A 145 -1.36 -7.41 13.10
CA PHE A 145 -2.65 -6.83 12.72
C PHE A 145 -3.58 -7.85 12.07
N ASN A 146 -4.88 -7.60 12.26
CA ASN A 146 -5.95 -8.21 11.48
C ASN A 146 -6.50 -7.16 10.52
N PHE A 147 -6.77 -7.58 9.29
CA PHE A 147 -7.39 -6.74 8.28
C PHE A 147 -8.92 -6.90 8.28
N ASN A 148 -9.61 -5.81 7.96
CA ASN A 148 -11.04 -5.81 7.71
C ASN A 148 -11.38 -4.87 6.55
N THR A 149 -12.14 -5.35 5.59
CA THR A 149 -12.53 -4.58 4.40
C THR A 149 -13.39 -3.35 4.71
N GLY A 150 -13.99 -3.29 5.89
CA GLY A 150 -14.95 -2.25 6.24
C GLY A 150 -16.34 -2.45 5.65
N GLN A 151 -16.53 -3.46 4.80
CA GLN A 151 -17.85 -3.77 4.23
C GLN A 151 -18.68 -4.62 5.19
N LYS A 152 -19.94 -4.27 5.33
CA LYS A 152 -20.91 -5.05 6.08
C LYS A 152 -22.24 -5.04 5.34
N SER A 153 -22.57 -6.15 4.70
CA SER A 153 -23.78 -6.25 3.88
C SER A 153 -23.75 -5.19 2.75
N THR A 154 -24.71 -4.28 2.73
CA THR A 154 -24.79 -3.18 1.76
C THR A 154 -24.12 -1.89 2.23
N LEU A 155 -23.38 -1.93 3.35
CA LEU A 155 -22.70 -0.76 3.90
C LEU A 155 -21.22 -0.78 3.54
N PHE A 156 -20.72 0.34 3.07
CA PHE A 156 -19.37 0.51 2.49
C PHE A 156 -18.54 1.48 3.35
N ASN A 157 -17.86 0.95 4.33
CA ASN A 157 -16.90 1.75 5.12
C ASN A 157 -15.50 1.64 4.54
N HIS A 158 -14.62 2.52 5.02
CA HIS A 158 -13.20 2.39 4.74
C HIS A 158 -12.64 1.09 5.32
N GLY A 159 -11.74 0.46 4.59
CA GLY A 159 -10.94 -0.65 5.11
C GLY A 159 -10.12 -0.20 6.33
N PHE A 160 -9.83 -1.13 7.22
CA PHE A 160 -9.03 -0.84 8.40
C PHE A 160 -8.22 -2.05 8.85
N ILE A 161 -7.19 -1.78 9.62
CA ILE A 161 -6.43 -2.81 10.34
C ILE A 161 -6.71 -2.67 11.84
N THR A 162 -6.79 -3.79 12.54
CA THR A 162 -6.97 -3.84 13.99
C THR A 162 -5.78 -4.57 14.60
N ARG A 163 -5.14 -3.96 15.59
CA ARG A 163 -4.06 -4.60 16.32
C ARG A 163 -4.59 -5.82 17.07
N LYS A 164 -3.83 -6.91 17.06
CA LYS A 164 -4.17 -8.13 17.78
C LYS A 164 -4.04 -7.93 19.28
N ASP A 165 -4.83 -8.68 20.04
CA ASP A 165 -4.78 -8.67 21.50
C ASP A 165 -3.39 -9.09 22.00
N GLY A 166 -2.89 -8.37 23.00
CA GLY A 166 -1.59 -8.64 23.62
C GLY A 166 -0.37 -8.12 22.82
N VAL A 167 -0.59 -7.44 21.70
CA VAL A 167 0.47 -6.80 20.92
C VAL A 167 0.61 -5.34 21.33
N ASP A 168 1.83 -4.90 21.57
CA ASP A 168 2.12 -3.50 21.90
C ASP A 168 1.81 -2.57 20.73
N ALA A 169 1.41 -1.34 21.03
CA ALA A 169 1.19 -0.34 20.00
C ALA A 169 2.51 0.03 19.31
N PRO A 170 2.50 0.21 17.99
CA PRO A 170 3.66 0.71 17.27
C PRO A 170 4.13 2.04 17.85
N SER A 171 5.44 2.22 17.92
CA SER A 171 6.07 3.42 18.48
C SER A 171 6.50 4.43 17.40
N LYS A 172 6.51 4.02 16.15
CA LYS A 172 6.99 4.77 14.99
C LYS A 172 5.93 4.84 13.90
N LYS A 173 6.25 5.51 12.80
CA LYS A 173 5.40 5.56 11.60
C LYS A 173 5.12 4.16 11.08
N LEU A 174 3.92 3.98 10.54
CA LEU A 174 3.53 2.78 9.80
C LEU A 174 3.26 3.13 8.34
N ARG A 175 3.74 2.28 7.44
CA ARG A 175 3.29 2.23 6.05
C ARG A 175 2.53 0.94 5.83
N VAL A 176 1.32 1.07 5.30
CA VAL A 176 0.46 -0.06 4.97
C VAL A 176 0.32 -0.16 3.46
N TYR A 177 0.74 -1.27 2.91
CA TYR A 177 0.52 -1.61 1.51
C TYR A 177 -0.75 -2.46 1.41
N PHE A 178 -1.65 -2.08 0.53
CA PHE A 178 -2.92 -2.77 0.35
C PHE A 178 -3.37 -2.72 -1.10
N ALA A 179 -4.14 -3.72 -1.49
CA ALA A 179 -4.85 -3.75 -2.76
C ALA A 179 -6.28 -3.21 -2.55
N ASN A 180 -6.73 -2.36 -3.44
CA ASN A 180 -8.10 -1.85 -3.45
C ASN A 180 -8.75 -2.08 -4.80
N GLY A 181 -10.07 -2.17 -4.81
CA GLY A 181 -10.85 -2.26 -6.03
C GLY A 181 -10.70 -0.97 -6.84
N PHE A 182 -10.43 -1.13 -8.12
CA PHE A 182 -10.33 -0.06 -9.09
C PHE A 182 -11.11 -0.46 -10.35
N PHE A 183 -11.96 0.44 -10.81
CA PHE A 183 -12.78 0.23 -12.00
C PHE A 183 -12.60 1.41 -12.94
N GLU A 184 -12.27 1.13 -14.17
CA GLU A 184 -12.16 2.13 -15.22
C GLU A 184 -13.53 2.49 -15.79
N SER A 185 -13.62 3.64 -16.45
CA SER A 185 -14.89 4.17 -16.98
C SER A 185 -15.48 3.33 -18.10
N ASP A 186 -14.66 2.67 -18.87
CA ASP A 186 -15.04 1.77 -19.96
C ASP A 186 -15.23 0.31 -19.51
N ASP A 187 -15.00 0.06 -18.22
CA ASP A 187 -15.35 -1.21 -17.61
C ASP A 187 -16.88 -1.39 -17.60
N THR A 188 -17.34 -2.44 -18.24
CA THR A 188 -18.76 -2.81 -18.27
C THR A 188 -19.21 -3.51 -16.99
N GLY A 189 -18.33 -3.59 -15.98
CA GLY A 189 -18.59 -4.20 -14.69
C GLY A 189 -19.74 -3.50 -13.93
N ASP A 190 -20.39 -4.27 -13.09
CA ASP A 190 -21.53 -3.80 -12.29
C ASP A 190 -21.13 -2.93 -11.09
N ILE A 191 -19.83 -2.76 -10.84
CA ILE A 191 -19.33 -2.06 -9.66
C ILE A 191 -18.60 -0.80 -10.07
N THR A 192 -19.03 0.32 -9.50
CA THR A 192 -18.43 1.63 -9.70
C THR A 192 -17.86 2.16 -8.41
N THR A 193 -16.60 2.59 -8.41
CA THR A 193 -15.93 3.31 -7.31
C THR A 193 -15.74 4.78 -7.67
N VAL A 194 -15.24 5.60 -6.74
CA VAL A 194 -14.86 6.98 -7.07
C VAL A 194 -13.81 7.05 -8.17
N ASN A 195 -12.93 6.05 -8.26
CA ASN A 195 -11.92 5.99 -9.31
C ASN A 195 -12.50 5.73 -10.71
N SER A 196 -13.67 5.08 -10.80
CA SER A 196 -14.37 4.84 -12.06
C SER A 196 -14.83 6.13 -12.75
N TYR A 197 -14.88 7.25 -12.03
CA TYR A 197 -15.28 8.54 -12.59
C TYR A 197 -14.14 9.32 -13.27
N ASN A 198 -12.90 8.84 -13.18
CA ASN A 198 -11.75 9.56 -13.72
C ASN A 198 -11.85 9.83 -15.22
N ASP A 199 -12.42 8.90 -16.00
CA ASP A 199 -12.46 8.96 -17.45
C ASP A 199 -13.87 9.15 -18.02
N LEU A 200 -14.86 9.43 -17.16
CA LEU A 200 -16.22 9.69 -17.60
C LEU A 200 -16.35 10.99 -18.40
N ASP A 201 -17.30 11.02 -19.34
CA ASP A 201 -17.55 12.16 -20.21
C ASP A 201 -17.88 13.44 -19.46
N TYR A 202 -18.56 13.34 -18.30
CA TYR A 202 -18.88 14.51 -17.51
C TYR A 202 -17.65 15.25 -16.97
N LYS A 203 -16.51 14.58 -16.85
CA LYS A 203 -15.22 15.21 -16.54
C LYS A 203 -14.86 16.30 -17.54
N ARG A 204 -15.24 16.13 -18.79
CA ARG A 204 -15.04 17.13 -19.85
C ARG A 204 -16.00 18.31 -19.75
N ASP A 205 -17.18 18.06 -19.21
CA ASP A 205 -18.23 19.08 -19.06
C ASP A 205 -18.01 19.94 -17.81
N VAL A 206 -17.20 19.46 -16.85
CA VAL A 206 -16.81 20.21 -15.67
C VAL A 206 -15.50 20.93 -15.93
N GLN A 207 -15.57 22.09 -16.53
CA GLN A 207 -14.41 22.85 -17.04
C GLN A 207 -13.38 23.27 -15.98
N THR A 208 -13.74 23.25 -14.71
CA THR A 208 -12.87 23.67 -13.61
C THR A 208 -12.05 22.54 -13.01
N ILE A 209 -12.32 21.29 -13.36
CA ILE A 209 -11.63 20.11 -12.83
C ILE A 209 -10.98 19.37 -13.99
N ASN A 210 -9.67 19.51 -14.09
CA ASN A 210 -8.89 18.86 -15.14
C ASN A 210 -8.61 17.39 -14.84
N GLU A 211 -8.59 17.04 -13.57
CA GLU A 211 -8.26 15.71 -13.08
C GLU A 211 -9.07 15.41 -11.81
N TYR A 212 -9.76 14.28 -11.77
CA TYR A 212 -10.46 13.83 -10.57
C TYR A 212 -9.53 13.03 -9.67
N ARG A 213 -9.66 13.30 -8.39
CA ARG A 213 -9.02 12.53 -7.32
C ARG A 213 -10.09 12.02 -6.39
N ASN A 214 -9.77 11.02 -5.59
CA ASN A 214 -10.69 10.52 -4.57
C ASN A 214 -11.14 11.61 -3.58
N THR A 215 -10.37 12.68 -3.43
CA THR A 215 -10.70 13.85 -2.61
C THR A 215 -11.67 14.81 -3.28
N ASP A 216 -11.82 14.75 -4.60
CA ASP A 216 -12.65 15.65 -5.39
C ASP A 216 -14.10 15.14 -5.54
N LEU A 217 -14.31 13.87 -5.18
CA LEU A 217 -15.60 13.21 -5.24
C LEU A 217 -16.07 12.81 -3.84
N ILE A 218 -17.36 12.98 -3.59
CA ILE A 218 -18.00 12.57 -2.34
C ILE A 218 -18.61 11.18 -2.52
N ASP A 219 -18.11 10.21 -1.77
CA ASP A 219 -18.69 8.89 -1.70
C ASP A 219 -19.93 8.91 -0.81
N ILE A 220 -21.11 8.81 -1.44
CA ILE A 220 -22.42 8.81 -0.76
C ILE A 220 -22.97 7.40 -0.47
N ARG A 221 -22.20 6.36 -0.71
CA ARG A 221 -22.61 4.99 -0.38
C ARG A 221 -22.88 4.85 1.13
N PRO A 222 -23.87 3.99 1.49
CA PRO A 222 -24.25 3.85 2.90
C PRO A 222 -23.06 3.40 3.77
N ARG A 223 -22.91 4.01 4.93
CA ARG A 223 -21.88 3.70 5.93
C ARG A 223 -22.50 3.10 7.19
N VAL A 224 -21.70 2.34 7.93
CA VAL A 224 -22.05 1.96 9.29
C VAL A 224 -21.96 3.21 10.17
N SER A 225 -23.03 3.53 10.90
CA SER A 225 -22.94 4.56 11.94
C SER A 225 -22.04 4.06 13.07
N ASN A 226 -21.03 4.85 13.40
CA ASN A 226 -20.18 4.62 14.58
C ASN A 226 -20.89 5.10 15.84
#